data_8368d3f2c27951b19a4d06863d5de401
#
_entry.id   8368d3f2c27951b19a4d06863d5de401
#
_cell.length_a   1.000
_cell.length_b   1.000
_cell.length_c   1.000
_cell.angle_alpha   90.00
_cell.angle_beta   90.00
_cell.angle_gamma   90.00
#
_symmetry.space_group_name_H-M   'P 1'
#
loop_
_entity.id
_entity.type
_entity.pdbx_description
1 polymer ?
#
loop_
_entity_poly.entity_id
_entity_poly.type
_entity_poly.pdbx_seq_one_letter_code
_entity_poly.pdbx_strand_id
1 'polypeptide(L)'
;MVQEEAYEKISSTAKLIAHIRSFTDIPFTKEIAAASGAETDFQTLAGKSAEFMTQSAFNLEARYKTTDQIIARYHITQVLEIAAGLSPRGLAMTEDPNVVYVATDLPEILEQEKAIAESILAKSNIQRSNLYYRIANALDRESLLQAAIPFRSDKPVAIITEGLLPYLTRDEKETLAGNIRDLLKQHDGIWITPDVSTKQLWKFVSQADDTMQQRMQNISGATGRNMETNIFEDENAVRQFFIKAGFTIEEYPYSNVLDDLSSVKLSKFKREEIFEILQMQKTLILTIRSS
;
A
#
# COMPACT_ATOMS: atom_id res chain seq x y z
N MET A 1 -9.22 -17.65 15.91
CA MET A 1 -8.83 -17.04 17.20
C MET A 1 -7.36 -16.61 17.21
N VAL A 2 -6.33 -17.50 17.23
CA VAL A 2 -4.91 -17.03 17.28
C VAL A 2 -4.45 -16.28 16.01
N GLN A 3 -5.00 -16.56 14.85
CA GLN A 3 -4.68 -15.84 13.61
C GLN A 3 -5.40 -14.47 13.52
N GLU A 4 -6.62 -14.34 13.98
CA GLU A 4 -7.38 -13.09 13.98
C GLU A 4 -6.74 -12.03 14.89
N GLU A 5 -6.34 -12.39 16.11
CA GLU A 5 -5.63 -11.46 17.02
C GLU A 5 -4.30 -10.92 16.47
N ALA A 6 -3.64 -11.68 15.58
CA ALA A 6 -2.39 -11.23 14.96
C ALA A 6 -2.61 -10.16 13.87
N TYR A 7 -3.79 -10.14 13.23
CA TYR A 7 -4.12 -9.15 12.21
C TYR A 7 -4.70 -7.86 12.78
N GLU A 8 -5.42 -7.90 13.89
CA GLU A 8 -5.92 -6.71 14.59
C GLU A 8 -4.82 -5.72 15.00
N LYS A 9 -3.62 -6.24 15.32
CA LYS A 9 -2.46 -5.42 15.69
C LYS A 9 -1.80 -4.68 14.52
N ILE A 10 -2.10 -5.05 13.27
CA ILE A 10 -1.55 -4.36 12.08
C ILE A 10 -2.16 -2.96 11.92
N SER A 11 -3.33 -2.70 12.50
CA SER A 11 -4.02 -1.41 12.43
C SER A 11 -3.20 -0.23 12.96
N SER A 12 -2.33 -0.45 13.95
CA SER A 12 -1.48 0.60 14.51
C SER A 12 -0.49 1.17 13.48
N THR A 13 -0.06 0.35 12.50
CA THR A 13 0.82 0.81 11.43
C THR A 13 0.08 1.62 10.37
N ALA A 14 -1.22 1.35 10.13
CA ALA A 14 -2.04 2.15 9.22
C ALA A 14 -2.16 3.61 9.67
N LYS A 15 -2.34 3.84 10.97
CA LYS A 15 -2.38 5.20 11.54
C LYS A 15 -1.03 5.91 11.46
N LEU A 16 0.07 5.19 11.69
CA LEU A 16 1.42 5.75 11.50
C LEU A 16 1.62 6.23 10.05
N ILE A 17 1.26 5.42 9.08
CA ILE A 17 1.35 5.76 7.65
C ILE A 17 0.45 6.94 7.32
N ALA A 18 -0.79 6.97 7.82
CA ALA A 18 -1.72 8.09 7.63
C ALA A 18 -1.15 9.41 8.18
N HIS A 19 -0.52 9.37 9.36
CA HIS A 19 0.13 10.55 9.93
C HIS A 19 1.28 11.04 9.05
N ILE A 20 2.18 10.16 8.61
CA ILE A 20 3.30 10.54 7.75
C ILE A 20 2.81 11.12 6.41
N ARG A 21 1.80 10.51 5.79
CA ARG A 21 1.20 11.01 4.55
C ARG A 21 0.58 12.39 4.70
N SER A 22 0.14 12.80 5.90
CA SER A 22 -0.42 14.13 6.13
C SER A 22 0.56 15.29 5.89
N PHE A 23 1.86 15.00 5.78
CA PHE A 23 2.91 15.95 5.43
C PHE A 23 3.14 16.08 3.90
N THR A 24 2.31 15.42 3.10
CA THR A 24 2.36 15.45 1.64
C THR A 24 1.17 16.23 1.07
N ASP A 25 1.12 16.40 -0.24
CA ASP A 25 -0.02 16.98 -0.95
C ASP A 25 -1.02 15.94 -1.48
N ILE A 26 -0.87 14.67 -1.07
CA ILE A 26 -1.84 13.63 -1.40
C ILE A 26 -3.21 14.04 -0.83
N PRO A 27 -4.28 14.04 -1.65
CA PRO A 27 -5.60 14.45 -1.22
C PRO A 27 -6.13 13.65 -0.03
N PHE A 28 -6.90 14.29 0.85
CA PHE A 28 -7.57 13.71 2.03
C PHE A 28 -6.65 13.17 3.14
N THR A 29 -5.33 13.24 2.99
CA THR A 29 -4.40 12.68 3.99
C THR A 29 -4.46 13.40 5.34
N LYS A 30 -4.65 14.72 5.33
CA LYS A 30 -4.76 15.53 6.56
C LYS A 30 -6.05 15.25 7.30
N GLU A 31 -7.15 15.13 6.56
CA GLU A 31 -8.47 14.80 7.09
C GLU A 31 -8.49 13.40 7.71
N ILE A 32 -7.90 12.41 7.03
CA ILE A 32 -7.78 11.03 7.53
C ILE A 32 -6.90 10.99 8.78
N ALA A 33 -5.74 11.64 8.77
CA ALA A 33 -4.84 11.67 9.92
C ALA A 33 -5.52 12.30 11.15
N ALA A 34 -6.23 13.41 10.96
CA ALA A 34 -6.97 14.07 12.03
C ALA A 34 -8.12 13.22 12.57
N ALA A 35 -8.91 12.58 11.68
CA ALA A 35 -10.06 11.78 12.07
C ALA A 35 -9.68 10.45 12.73
N SER A 36 -8.54 9.87 12.36
CA SER A 36 -8.04 8.60 12.93
C SER A 36 -7.32 8.74 14.27
N GLY A 37 -7.00 9.96 14.72
CA GLY A 37 -6.15 10.19 15.88
C GLY A 37 -4.69 9.76 15.68
N ALA A 38 -4.24 9.72 14.44
CA ALA A 38 -2.94 9.18 14.02
C ALA A 38 -1.72 9.87 14.67
N GLU A 39 -1.83 11.13 15.06
CA GLU A 39 -0.76 11.87 15.73
C GLU A 39 -0.39 11.26 17.10
N THR A 40 -1.39 10.83 17.87
CA THR A 40 -1.16 10.22 19.19
C THR A 40 -0.42 8.89 19.07
N ASP A 41 -0.84 8.05 18.12
CA ASP A 41 -0.21 6.76 17.87
C ASP A 41 1.20 6.91 17.29
N PHE A 42 1.43 7.93 16.48
CA PHE A 42 2.76 8.27 15.97
C PHE A 42 3.77 8.55 17.09
N GLN A 43 3.39 9.35 18.08
CA GLN A 43 4.29 9.67 19.21
C GLN A 43 4.72 8.43 19.99
N THR A 44 3.88 7.40 20.00
CA THR A 44 4.14 6.13 20.69
C THR A 44 5.03 5.19 19.88
N LEU A 45 4.80 5.06 18.57
CA LEU A 45 5.43 4.04 17.70
C LEU A 45 6.75 4.49 17.08
N ALA A 46 6.83 5.74 16.62
CA ALA A 46 7.98 6.21 15.82
C ALA A 46 9.04 6.94 16.63
N GLY A 47 8.76 7.25 17.90
CA GLY A 47 9.62 8.17 18.65
C GLY A 47 9.56 9.58 18.03
N LYS A 48 9.98 10.61 18.76
CA LYS A 48 9.81 12.03 18.38
C LYS A 48 10.83 12.53 17.33
N SER A 49 11.30 11.68 16.40
CA SER A 49 12.30 12.10 15.41
C SER A 49 11.64 12.78 14.21
N ALA A 50 11.75 14.12 14.15
CA ALA A 50 11.33 14.90 12.97
C ALA A 50 12.06 14.47 11.70
N GLU A 51 13.26 13.95 11.82
CA GLU A 51 14.06 13.46 10.70
C GLU A 51 13.47 12.20 10.07
N PHE A 52 12.99 11.27 10.88
CA PHE A 52 12.26 10.09 10.39
C PHE A 52 11.03 10.48 9.59
N MET A 53 10.28 11.47 10.07
CA MET A 53 9.06 11.94 9.39
C MET A 53 9.37 12.43 7.99
N THR A 54 10.39 13.28 7.87
CA THR A 54 10.73 13.88 6.57
C THR A 54 11.31 12.87 5.59
N GLN A 55 12.11 11.90 6.06
CA GLN A 55 12.66 10.82 5.23
C GLN A 55 11.58 9.83 4.80
N SER A 56 10.64 9.52 5.69
CA SER A 56 9.54 8.59 5.37
C SER A 56 8.50 9.23 4.46
N ALA A 57 8.28 10.56 4.56
CA ALA A 57 7.24 11.23 3.80
C ALA A 57 7.47 11.13 2.29
N PHE A 58 8.67 11.44 1.77
CA PHE A 58 8.90 11.37 0.33
C PHE A 58 8.87 9.94 -0.22
N ASN A 59 9.28 8.94 0.57
CA ASN A 59 9.17 7.54 0.17
C ASN A 59 7.71 7.09 0.09
N LEU A 60 6.88 7.44 1.08
CA LEU A 60 5.46 7.09 1.09
C LEU A 60 4.69 7.86 0.01
N GLU A 61 5.05 9.13 -0.24
CA GLU A 61 4.48 9.91 -1.32
C GLU A 61 4.85 9.33 -2.69
N ALA A 62 6.13 8.97 -2.90
CA ALA A 62 6.58 8.34 -4.14
C ALA A 62 5.89 7.01 -4.39
N ARG A 63 5.76 6.16 -3.36
CA ARG A 63 5.04 4.89 -3.42
C ARG A 63 3.57 5.08 -3.83
N TYR A 64 2.90 6.06 -3.27
CA TYR A 64 1.53 6.40 -3.60
C TYR A 64 1.41 6.91 -5.04
N LYS A 65 2.21 7.94 -5.41
CA LYS A 65 2.14 8.59 -6.72
C LYS A 65 2.59 7.68 -7.87
N THR A 66 3.55 6.78 -7.67
CA THR A 66 3.90 5.77 -8.68
C THR A 66 2.74 4.83 -8.97
N THR A 67 2.02 4.38 -7.94
CA THR A 67 0.82 3.55 -8.10
C THR A 67 -0.25 4.27 -8.92
N ASP A 68 -0.53 5.54 -8.61
CA ASP A 68 -1.51 6.35 -9.34
C ASP A 68 -1.10 6.61 -10.79
N GLN A 69 0.19 6.90 -11.05
CA GLN A 69 0.69 7.06 -12.42
C GLN A 69 0.59 5.77 -13.24
N ILE A 70 0.83 4.61 -12.62
CA ILE A 70 0.66 3.31 -13.28
C ILE A 70 -0.81 3.12 -13.68
N ILE A 71 -1.76 3.33 -12.77
CA ILE A 71 -3.20 3.20 -13.06
C ILE A 71 -3.60 4.12 -14.22
N ALA A 72 -3.16 5.38 -14.19
CA ALA A 72 -3.42 6.34 -15.24
C ALA A 72 -2.81 5.93 -16.59
N ARG A 73 -1.56 5.45 -16.59
CA ARG A 73 -0.85 4.97 -17.80
C ARG A 73 -1.57 3.80 -18.47
N TYR A 74 -2.16 2.89 -17.68
CA TYR A 74 -2.92 1.74 -18.19
C TYR A 74 -4.39 2.07 -18.47
N HIS A 75 -4.83 3.31 -18.23
CA HIS A 75 -6.20 3.78 -18.42
C HIS A 75 -7.24 2.91 -17.71
N ILE A 76 -6.89 2.36 -16.54
CA ILE A 76 -7.77 1.49 -15.77
C ILE A 76 -8.70 2.32 -14.90
N THR A 77 -9.98 1.99 -14.95
CA THR A 77 -11.04 2.66 -14.18
C THR A 77 -11.70 1.78 -13.14
N GLN A 78 -11.25 0.55 -12.99
CA GLN A 78 -11.71 -0.38 -11.94
C GLN A 78 -10.54 -0.73 -11.03
N VAL A 79 -10.63 -0.40 -9.76
CA VAL A 79 -9.53 -0.55 -8.80
C VAL A 79 -9.98 -1.34 -7.59
N LEU A 80 -9.25 -2.41 -7.29
CA LEU A 80 -9.37 -3.19 -6.05
C LEU A 80 -8.12 -2.94 -5.19
N GLU A 81 -8.25 -2.30 -4.05
CA GLU A 81 -7.16 -2.18 -3.08
C GLU A 81 -7.35 -3.22 -1.97
N ILE A 82 -6.38 -4.14 -1.86
CA ILE A 82 -6.40 -5.23 -0.87
C ILE A 82 -5.61 -4.80 0.36
N ALA A 83 -6.20 -4.94 1.54
CA ALA A 83 -5.66 -4.45 2.81
C ALA A 83 -5.39 -2.93 2.75
N ALA A 84 -6.43 -2.16 2.40
CA ALA A 84 -6.36 -0.73 2.13
C ALA A 84 -5.93 0.10 3.36
N GLY A 85 -6.22 -0.37 4.56
CA GLY A 85 -5.89 0.33 5.80
C GLY A 85 -6.62 1.68 5.87
N LEU A 86 -5.86 2.77 6.02
CA LEU A 86 -6.36 4.15 5.99
C LEU A 86 -5.90 4.85 4.70
N SER A 87 -6.17 4.24 3.55
CA SER A 87 -5.78 4.76 2.24
C SER A 87 -6.66 5.93 1.81
N PRO A 88 -6.09 7.07 1.39
CA PRO A 88 -6.86 8.17 0.81
C PRO A 88 -7.30 7.92 -0.64
N ARG A 89 -6.76 6.88 -1.29
CA ARG A 89 -6.87 6.67 -2.74
C ARG A 89 -8.32 6.48 -3.19
N GLY A 90 -9.11 5.73 -2.44
CA GLY A 90 -10.52 5.52 -2.74
C GLY A 90 -11.30 6.84 -2.80
N LEU A 91 -11.07 7.74 -1.83
CA LEU A 91 -11.70 9.07 -1.82
C LEU A 91 -11.24 9.93 -3.00
N ALA A 92 -9.94 9.94 -3.31
CA ALA A 92 -9.37 10.74 -4.38
C ALA A 92 -9.79 10.24 -5.76
N MET A 93 -9.64 8.95 -6.05
CA MET A 93 -9.93 8.41 -7.38
C MET A 93 -11.42 8.42 -7.74
N THR A 94 -12.30 8.28 -6.75
CA THR A 94 -13.76 8.32 -6.99
C THR A 94 -14.33 9.73 -7.17
N GLU A 95 -13.50 10.76 -7.20
CA GLU A 95 -13.88 12.07 -7.74
C GLU A 95 -14.24 11.99 -9.22
N ASP A 96 -13.60 11.07 -9.97
CA ASP A 96 -14.05 10.69 -11.30
C ASP A 96 -15.20 9.68 -11.21
N PRO A 97 -16.43 10.04 -11.67
CA PRO A 97 -17.58 9.13 -11.64
C PRO A 97 -17.42 7.87 -12.52
N ASN A 98 -16.45 7.85 -13.42
CA ASN A 98 -16.16 6.69 -14.26
C ASN A 98 -15.29 5.64 -13.55
N VAL A 99 -14.63 6.01 -12.46
CA VAL A 99 -13.83 5.09 -11.66
C VAL A 99 -14.74 4.30 -10.73
N VAL A 100 -14.56 3.00 -10.64
CA VAL A 100 -15.14 2.12 -9.62
C VAL A 100 -14.01 1.68 -8.70
N TYR A 101 -14.10 2.05 -7.44
CA TYR A 101 -13.09 1.72 -6.45
C TYR A 101 -13.65 0.81 -5.36
N VAL A 102 -12.95 -0.27 -5.08
CA VAL A 102 -13.28 -1.20 -3.99
C VAL A 102 -12.10 -1.25 -3.03
N ALA A 103 -12.29 -0.69 -1.84
CA ALA A 103 -11.37 -0.85 -0.72
C ALA A 103 -11.73 -2.12 0.04
N THR A 104 -10.73 -2.97 0.32
CA THR A 104 -10.93 -4.17 1.13
C THR A 104 -9.97 -4.23 2.29
N ASP A 105 -10.45 -4.70 3.42
CA ASP A 105 -9.64 -5.01 4.59
C ASP A 105 -10.40 -5.98 5.52
N LEU A 106 -9.79 -6.32 6.64
CA LEU A 106 -10.44 -7.05 7.72
C LEU A 106 -11.52 -6.17 8.39
N PRO A 107 -12.55 -6.77 9.04
CA PRO A 107 -13.74 -6.06 9.44
C PRO A 107 -13.49 -4.78 10.24
N GLU A 108 -12.68 -4.85 11.29
CA GLU A 108 -12.46 -3.75 12.22
C GLU A 108 -11.78 -2.54 11.55
N ILE A 109 -10.77 -2.79 10.70
CA ILE A 109 -10.04 -1.73 10.00
C ILE A 109 -10.92 -1.11 8.93
N LEU A 110 -11.64 -1.94 8.18
CA LEU A 110 -12.51 -1.47 7.12
C LEU A 110 -13.67 -0.62 7.64
N GLU A 111 -14.26 -0.99 8.78
CA GLU A 111 -15.29 -0.18 9.42
C GLU A 111 -14.75 1.17 9.86
N GLN A 112 -13.53 1.22 10.40
CA GLN A 112 -12.88 2.47 10.77
C GLN A 112 -12.60 3.35 9.53
N GLU A 113 -12.02 2.78 8.47
CA GLU A 113 -11.76 3.47 7.21
C GLU A 113 -13.04 4.06 6.63
N LYS A 114 -14.10 3.25 6.53
CA LYS A 114 -15.40 3.64 6.02
C LYS A 114 -16.02 4.78 6.85
N ALA A 115 -16.01 4.69 8.17
CA ALA A 115 -16.54 5.74 9.05
C ALA A 115 -15.79 7.07 8.89
N ILE A 116 -14.47 7.03 8.74
CA ILE A 116 -13.64 8.21 8.49
C ILE A 116 -14.01 8.82 7.13
N ALA A 117 -14.08 8.02 6.07
CA ALA A 117 -14.40 8.47 4.73
C ALA A 117 -15.82 9.09 4.67
N GLU A 118 -16.82 8.44 5.26
CA GLU A 118 -18.19 8.96 5.37
C GLU A 118 -18.22 10.31 6.11
N SER A 119 -17.47 10.45 7.20
CA SER A 119 -17.34 11.71 7.92
C SER A 119 -16.74 12.84 7.07
N ILE A 120 -15.70 12.54 6.27
CA ILE A 120 -15.06 13.50 5.37
C ILE A 120 -16.05 13.94 4.28
N LEU A 121 -16.72 13.00 3.63
CA LEU A 121 -17.69 13.26 2.57
C LEU A 121 -18.91 14.04 3.06
N ALA A 122 -19.41 13.71 4.25
CA ALA A 122 -20.54 14.41 4.86
C ALA A 122 -20.24 15.89 5.14
N LYS A 123 -19.04 16.23 5.59
CA LYS A 123 -18.62 17.65 5.80
C LYS A 123 -18.67 18.49 4.53
N SER A 124 -18.45 17.86 3.38
CA SER A 124 -18.47 18.52 2.07
C SER A 124 -19.81 18.32 1.34
N ASN A 125 -20.79 17.66 1.95
CA ASN A 125 -22.07 17.28 1.33
C ASN A 125 -21.89 16.51 0.01
N ILE A 126 -20.89 15.64 -0.06
CA ILE A 126 -20.53 14.84 -1.23
C ILE A 126 -20.99 13.39 -1.01
N GLN A 127 -21.50 12.77 -2.08
CA GLN A 127 -21.81 11.33 -2.12
C GLN A 127 -20.91 10.67 -3.18
N ARG A 128 -20.45 9.46 -2.87
CA ARG A 128 -19.63 8.62 -3.77
C ARG A 128 -20.32 7.27 -3.96
N SER A 129 -21.11 7.13 -5.02
CA SER A 129 -21.80 5.87 -5.36
C SER A 129 -20.89 4.83 -6.00
N ASN A 130 -19.67 5.24 -6.35
CA ASN A 130 -18.63 4.46 -7.03
C ASN A 130 -17.48 4.05 -6.10
N LEU A 131 -17.57 4.34 -4.80
CA LEU A 131 -16.65 3.89 -3.75
C LEU A 131 -17.32 2.80 -2.91
N TYR A 132 -16.70 1.64 -2.86
CA TYR A 132 -17.20 0.47 -2.14
C TYR A 132 -16.21 0.05 -1.06
N TYR A 133 -16.74 -0.28 0.11
CA TYR A 133 -16.01 -0.89 1.21
C TYR A 133 -16.48 -2.32 1.36
N ARG A 134 -15.59 -3.31 1.23
CA ARG A 134 -15.90 -4.73 1.26
C ARG A 134 -14.98 -5.46 2.21
N ILE A 135 -15.55 -6.13 3.22
CA ILE A 135 -14.77 -7.01 4.09
C ILE A 135 -14.20 -8.13 3.24
N ALA A 136 -12.87 -8.28 3.23
CA ALA A 136 -12.22 -9.38 2.57
C ALA A 136 -10.90 -9.76 3.25
N ASN A 137 -10.69 -11.07 3.41
CA ASN A 137 -9.39 -11.61 3.77
C ASN A 137 -8.57 -11.86 2.49
N ALA A 138 -7.40 -11.24 2.39
CA ALA A 138 -6.49 -11.38 1.25
C ALA A 138 -6.10 -12.84 0.94
N LEU A 139 -6.12 -13.70 1.94
CA LEU A 139 -5.77 -15.12 1.82
C LEU A 139 -6.97 -16.02 1.51
N ASP A 140 -8.17 -15.48 1.52
CA ASP A 140 -9.40 -16.20 1.17
C ASP A 140 -9.84 -15.80 -0.25
N ARG A 141 -9.74 -16.76 -1.16
CA ARG A 141 -10.09 -16.60 -2.57
C ARG A 141 -11.53 -16.17 -2.77
N GLU A 142 -12.47 -16.82 -2.09
CA GLU A 142 -13.89 -16.54 -2.26
C GLU A 142 -14.24 -15.15 -1.74
N SER A 143 -13.67 -14.76 -0.61
CA SER A 143 -13.81 -13.43 -0.04
C SER A 143 -13.38 -12.32 -1.02
N LEU A 144 -12.24 -12.49 -1.71
CA LEU A 144 -11.77 -11.53 -2.72
C LEU A 144 -12.66 -11.52 -3.97
N LEU A 145 -13.17 -12.67 -4.43
CA LEU A 145 -14.09 -12.74 -5.56
C LEU A 145 -15.42 -12.03 -5.24
N GLN A 146 -15.94 -12.19 -4.03
CA GLN A 146 -17.14 -11.48 -3.57
C GLN A 146 -16.91 -9.97 -3.49
N ALA A 147 -15.73 -9.52 -3.08
CA ALA A 147 -15.38 -8.11 -3.06
C ALA A 147 -15.36 -7.49 -4.46
N ALA A 148 -15.00 -8.27 -5.49
CA ALA A 148 -14.92 -7.82 -6.89
C ALA A 148 -16.28 -7.71 -7.62
N ILE A 149 -17.40 -8.10 -6.99
CA ILE A 149 -18.75 -8.05 -7.62
C ILE A 149 -19.10 -6.68 -8.25
N PRO A 150 -18.69 -5.50 -7.70
CA PRO A 150 -18.98 -4.23 -8.35
C PRO A 150 -18.34 -4.02 -9.72
N PHE A 151 -17.35 -4.82 -10.08
CA PHE A 151 -16.62 -4.68 -11.35
C PHE A 151 -17.34 -5.31 -12.52
N ARG A 152 -17.17 -4.70 -13.68
CA ARG A 152 -17.61 -5.21 -14.96
C ARG A 152 -16.53 -6.14 -15.52
N SER A 153 -16.94 -7.29 -16.04
CA SER A 153 -16.03 -8.29 -16.62
C SER A 153 -15.43 -7.88 -17.97
N ASP A 154 -16.03 -6.88 -18.64
CA ASP A 154 -15.58 -6.34 -19.93
C ASP A 154 -14.54 -5.21 -19.80
N LYS A 155 -14.11 -4.90 -18.57
CA LYS A 155 -13.11 -3.86 -18.30
C LYS A 155 -11.98 -4.41 -17.43
N PRO A 156 -10.72 -3.98 -17.70
CA PRO A 156 -9.58 -4.40 -16.89
C PRO A 156 -9.66 -3.83 -15.48
N VAL A 157 -9.03 -4.56 -14.54
CA VAL A 157 -8.93 -4.17 -13.13
C VAL A 157 -7.47 -3.91 -12.73
N ALA A 158 -7.22 -2.87 -11.95
CA ALA A 158 -5.97 -2.71 -11.21
C ALA A 158 -6.17 -3.26 -9.80
N ILE A 159 -5.41 -4.28 -9.43
CA ILE A 159 -5.36 -4.81 -8.08
C ILE A 159 -4.14 -4.22 -7.38
N ILE A 160 -4.35 -3.56 -6.25
CA ILE A 160 -3.28 -2.92 -5.47
C ILE A 160 -3.08 -3.70 -4.18
N THR A 161 -1.82 -3.99 -3.87
CA THR A 161 -1.39 -4.37 -2.52
C THR A 161 -0.29 -3.42 -2.09
N GLU A 162 -0.57 -2.57 -1.10
CA GLU A 162 0.38 -1.58 -0.59
C GLU A 162 0.52 -1.68 0.93
N GLY A 163 1.69 -2.12 1.39
CA GLY A 163 1.96 -2.33 2.82
C GLY A 163 1.43 -3.68 3.34
N LEU A 164 1.26 -4.70 2.47
CA LEU A 164 0.73 -6.00 2.83
C LEU A 164 1.79 -7.12 2.80
N LEU A 165 2.54 -7.25 1.70
CA LEU A 165 3.43 -8.38 1.49
C LEU A 165 4.49 -8.57 2.59
N PRO A 166 5.08 -7.54 3.20
CA PRO A 166 6.07 -7.71 4.26
C PRO A 166 5.53 -8.40 5.50
N TYR A 167 4.21 -8.38 5.73
CA TYR A 167 3.57 -9.06 6.86
C TYR A 167 3.26 -10.53 6.60
N LEU A 168 3.24 -10.95 5.34
CA LEU A 168 2.87 -12.30 4.94
C LEU A 168 4.09 -13.23 4.92
N THR A 169 3.92 -14.45 5.40
CA THR A 169 4.88 -15.53 5.21
C THR A 169 5.02 -15.90 3.73
N ARG A 170 5.99 -16.74 3.40
CA ARG A 170 6.18 -17.20 2.01
C ARG A 170 4.94 -17.88 1.45
N ASP A 171 4.35 -18.79 2.22
CA ASP A 171 3.18 -19.57 1.82
C ASP A 171 1.94 -18.68 1.69
N GLU A 172 1.77 -17.70 2.60
CA GLU A 172 0.71 -16.70 2.52
C GLU A 172 0.85 -15.82 1.27
N LYS A 173 2.07 -15.41 0.89
CA LYS A 173 2.32 -14.69 -0.36
C LYS A 173 1.98 -15.54 -1.59
N GLU A 174 2.31 -16.84 -1.58
CA GLU A 174 1.95 -17.76 -2.67
C GLU A 174 0.43 -17.90 -2.79
N THR A 175 -0.28 -17.97 -1.67
CA THR A 175 -1.75 -17.98 -1.61
C THR A 175 -2.34 -16.69 -2.17
N LEU A 176 -1.88 -15.52 -1.70
CA LEU A 176 -2.31 -14.22 -2.21
C LEU A 176 -2.10 -14.08 -3.71
N ALA A 177 -0.90 -14.45 -4.19
CA ALA A 177 -0.58 -14.39 -5.62
C ALA A 177 -1.50 -15.29 -6.46
N GLY A 178 -1.85 -16.47 -5.95
CA GLY A 178 -2.84 -17.38 -6.55
C GLY A 178 -4.22 -16.75 -6.63
N ASN A 179 -4.70 -16.14 -5.54
CA ASN A 179 -6.00 -15.48 -5.47
C ASN A 179 -6.08 -14.29 -6.44
N ILE A 180 -5.05 -13.45 -6.47
CA ILE A 180 -4.96 -12.31 -7.40
C ILE A 180 -4.94 -12.79 -8.85
N ARG A 181 -4.18 -13.84 -9.16
CA ARG A 181 -4.15 -14.42 -10.51
C ARG A 181 -5.53 -14.90 -10.95
N ASP A 182 -6.29 -15.51 -10.06
CA ASP A 182 -7.64 -15.97 -10.35
C ASP A 182 -8.61 -14.82 -10.61
N LEU A 183 -8.49 -13.69 -9.87
CA LEU A 183 -9.23 -12.46 -10.16
C LEU A 183 -8.88 -11.89 -11.54
N LEU A 184 -7.59 -11.77 -11.85
CA LEU A 184 -7.13 -11.22 -13.12
C LEU A 184 -7.52 -12.10 -14.32
N LYS A 185 -7.71 -13.42 -14.13
CA LYS A 185 -8.29 -14.29 -15.19
C LYS A 185 -9.75 -13.97 -15.51
N GLN A 186 -10.51 -13.42 -14.57
CA GLN A 186 -11.91 -13.07 -14.75
C GLN A 186 -12.13 -11.68 -15.31
N HIS A 187 -11.25 -10.73 -14.96
CA HIS A 187 -11.42 -9.32 -15.28
C HIS A 187 -10.36 -8.75 -16.22
N ASP A 188 -9.28 -9.53 -16.49
CA ASP A 188 -8.06 -8.98 -17.10
C ASP A 188 -7.45 -7.83 -16.24
N GLY A 189 -6.30 -7.28 -16.63
CA GLY A 189 -5.70 -6.13 -15.97
C GLY A 189 -4.34 -6.40 -15.35
N ILE A 190 -4.05 -5.72 -14.24
CA ILE A 190 -2.72 -5.72 -13.63
C ILE A 190 -2.79 -5.81 -12.10
N TRP A 191 -1.77 -6.41 -11.51
CA TRP A 191 -1.48 -6.31 -10.09
C TRP A 191 -0.35 -5.31 -9.88
N ILE A 192 -0.56 -4.31 -9.04
CA ILE A 192 0.41 -3.26 -8.70
C ILE A 192 0.85 -3.48 -7.26
N THR A 193 2.15 -3.64 -7.02
CA THR A 193 2.68 -3.76 -5.66
C THR A 193 4.02 -3.05 -5.51
N PRO A 194 4.12 -2.11 -4.57
CA PRO A 194 5.38 -1.51 -4.15
C PRO A 194 6.10 -2.33 -3.07
N ASP A 195 5.52 -3.44 -2.62
CA ASP A 195 5.93 -4.21 -1.44
C ASP A 195 7.09 -5.19 -1.71
N VAL A 196 8.10 -4.75 -2.43
CA VAL A 196 9.22 -5.59 -2.88
C VAL A 196 10.51 -5.34 -2.09
N SER A 197 10.36 -5.09 -0.81
CA SER A 197 11.51 -4.94 0.09
C SER A 197 12.37 -6.20 0.15
N THR A 198 13.68 -6.01 0.05
CA THR A 198 14.68 -7.08 0.15
C THR A 198 15.57 -6.90 1.37
N LYS A 199 16.14 -7.98 1.88
CA LYS A 199 17.14 -7.91 2.98
C LYS A 199 18.35 -7.09 2.56
N GLN A 200 18.72 -7.13 1.29
CA GLN A 200 19.83 -6.34 0.76
C GLN A 200 19.54 -4.83 0.85
N LEU A 201 18.35 -4.39 0.43
CA LEU A 201 17.92 -3.00 0.56
C LEU A 201 17.84 -2.58 2.03
N TRP A 202 17.29 -3.43 2.88
CA TRP A 202 17.18 -3.18 4.32
C TRP A 202 18.54 -3.01 5.00
N LYS A 203 19.50 -3.87 4.64
CA LYS A 203 20.88 -3.76 5.15
C LYS A 203 21.52 -2.44 4.72
N PHE A 204 21.28 -2.00 3.49
CA PHE A 204 21.77 -0.71 3.01
C PHE A 204 21.14 0.47 3.78
N VAL A 205 19.83 0.49 3.96
CA VAL A 205 19.13 1.55 4.69
C VAL A 205 19.50 1.56 6.18
N SER A 206 19.63 0.39 6.81
CA SER A 206 20.01 0.31 8.24
C SER A 206 21.46 0.72 8.52
N GLN A 207 22.34 0.70 7.54
CA GLN A 207 23.69 1.27 7.69
C GLN A 207 23.67 2.80 7.70
N ALA A 208 22.66 3.42 7.13
CA ALA A 208 22.47 4.87 7.09
C ALA A 208 21.63 5.39 8.27
N ASP A 209 20.89 4.52 8.97
CA ASP A 209 19.99 4.87 10.09
C ASP A 209 20.04 3.83 11.20
N ASP A 210 20.82 4.11 12.26
CA ASP A 210 20.98 3.23 13.44
C ASP A 210 19.66 2.96 14.17
N THR A 211 18.62 3.78 13.96
CA THR A 211 17.32 3.62 14.61
C THR A 211 16.36 2.70 13.83
N MET A 212 16.70 2.34 12.59
CA MET A 212 15.86 1.53 11.71
C MET A 212 15.58 0.16 12.31
N GLN A 213 16.60 -0.49 12.86
CA GLN A 213 16.47 -1.81 13.48
C GLN A 213 15.52 -1.80 14.67
N GLN A 214 15.62 -0.77 15.54
CA GLN A 214 14.72 -0.62 16.68
C GLN A 214 13.27 -0.39 16.24
N ARG A 215 13.05 0.41 15.20
CA ARG A 215 11.72 0.66 14.63
C ARG A 215 11.10 -0.62 14.10
N MET A 216 11.88 -1.44 13.41
CA MET A 216 11.38 -2.72 12.88
C MET A 216 11.00 -3.69 13.99
N GLN A 217 11.78 -3.72 15.06
CA GLN A 217 11.43 -4.49 16.25
C GLN A 217 10.13 -3.98 16.89
N ASN A 218 9.94 -2.67 16.97
CA ASN A 218 8.71 -2.06 17.47
C ASN A 218 7.49 -2.42 16.60
N ILE A 219 7.63 -2.34 15.27
CA ILE A 219 6.57 -2.73 14.33
C ILE A 219 6.28 -4.23 14.44
N SER A 220 7.32 -5.07 14.47
CA SER A 220 7.15 -6.52 14.63
C SER A 220 6.49 -6.88 15.95
N GLY A 221 6.85 -6.20 17.04
CA GLY A 221 6.22 -6.35 18.34
C GLY A 221 4.76 -5.89 18.35
N ALA A 222 4.46 -4.77 17.71
CA ALA A 222 3.11 -4.23 17.60
C ALA A 222 2.19 -5.08 16.73
N THR A 223 2.71 -5.68 15.66
CA THR A 223 1.92 -6.48 14.69
C THR A 223 1.91 -7.98 14.99
N GLY A 224 2.80 -8.45 15.87
CA GLY A 224 3.01 -9.88 16.08
C GLY A 224 3.60 -10.62 14.87
N ARG A 225 4.07 -9.90 13.84
CA ARG A 225 4.63 -10.43 12.59
C ARG A 225 6.09 -10.05 12.45
N ASN A 226 6.97 -11.03 12.24
CA ASN A 226 8.39 -10.76 12.01
C ASN A 226 8.62 -10.40 10.53
N MET A 227 8.60 -9.09 10.24
CA MET A 227 8.80 -8.59 8.88
C MET A 227 10.18 -8.95 8.33
N GLU A 228 11.22 -8.99 9.16
CA GLU A 228 12.58 -9.30 8.72
C GLU A 228 12.69 -10.71 8.09
N THR A 229 11.96 -11.68 8.64
CA THR A 229 11.92 -13.04 8.08
C THR A 229 11.04 -13.16 6.85
N ASN A 230 10.10 -12.22 6.67
CA ASN A 230 9.09 -12.26 5.62
C ASN A 230 9.50 -11.51 4.35
N ILE A 231 10.48 -10.59 4.41
CA ILE A 231 10.96 -9.89 3.21
C ILE A 231 11.78 -10.83 2.31
N PHE A 232 11.90 -10.47 1.04
CA PHE A 232 12.68 -11.25 0.08
C PHE A 232 14.18 -11.14 0.38
N GLU A 233 14.95 -12.17 0.01
CA GLU A 233 16.39 -12.17 0.23
C GLU A 233 17.07 -11.09 -0.62
N ASP A 234 16.77 -11.09 -1.94
CA ASP A 234 17.32 -10.20 -2.94
C ASP A 234 16.34 -10.00 -4.12
N GLU A 235 16.72 -9.20 -5.09
CA GLU A 235 15.96 -8.94 -6.31
C GLU A 235 15.69 -10.20 -7.14
N ASN A 236 16.61 -11.15 -7.16
CA ASN A 236 16.41 -12.40 -7.88
C ASN A 236 15.32 -13.24 -7.20
N ALA A 237 15.29 -13.28 -5.87
CA ALA A 237 14.24 -13.97 -5.11
C ALA A 237 12.85 -13.35 -5.38
N VAL A 238 12.75 -12.01 -5.52
CA VAL A 238 11.54 -11.32 -5.94
C VAL A 238 11.10 -11.79 -7.34
N ARG A 239 12.00 -11.74 -8.32
CA ARG A 239 11.69 -12.14 -9.70
C ARG A 239 11.26 -13.60 -9.78
N GLN A 240 12.00 -14.51 -9.15
CA GLN A 240 11.69 -15.93 -9.15
C GLN A 240 10.32 -16.22 -8.52
N PHE A 241 9.98 -15.49 -7.45
CA PHE A 241 8.69 -15.64 -6.79
C PHE A 241 7.53 -15.32 -7.75
N PHE A 242 7.52 -14.15 -8.38
CA PHE A 242 6.42 -13.74 -9.24
C PHE A 242 6.36 -14.51 -10.55
N ILE A 243 7.51 -14.87 -11.15
CA ILE A 243 7.57 -15.73 -12.33
C ILE A 243 6.98 -17.11 -12.02
N LYS A 244 7.35 -17.72 -10.87
CA LYS A 244 6.81 -19.02 -10.42
C LYS A 244 5.31 -18.92 -10.15
N ALA A 245 4.84 -17.78 -9.62
CA ALA A 245 3.42 -17.52 -9.40
C ALA A 245 2.63 -17.27 -10.70
N GLY A 246 3.30 -17.23 -11.87
CA GLY A 246 2.66 -17.11 -13.18
C GLY A 246 2.49 -15.68 -13.70
N PHE A 247 3.32 -14.75 -13.21
CA PHE A 247 3.29 -13.35 -13.66
C PHE A 247 4.49 -12.99 -14.52
N THR A 248 4.30 -12.02 -15.41
CA THR A 248 5.35 -11.20 -16.00
C THR A 248 5.55 -9.97 -15.13
N ILE A 249 6.75 -9.37 -15.17
CA ILE A 249 7.13 -8.28 -14.28
C ILE A 249 7.60 -7.09 -15.12
N GLU A 250 6.98 -5.94 -14.91
CA GLU A 250 7.50 -4.63 -15.30
C GLU A 250 7.86 -3.86 -14.02
N GLU A 251 8.98 -3.15 -14.02
CA GLU A 251 9.46 -2.36 -12.89
C GLU A 251 9.22 -0.88 -13.15
N TYR A 252 8.71 -0.16 -12.16
CA TYR A 252 8.47 1.27 -12.21
C TYR A 252 9.20 1.96 -11.04
N PRO A 253 10.39 2.57 -11.27
CA PRO A 253 11.17 3.22 -10.22
C PRO A 253 10.44 4.40 -9.58
N TYR A 254 10.61 4.59 -8.28
CA TYR A 254 10.05 5.75 -7.58
C TYR A 254 10.63 7.08 -8.06
N SER A 255 11.83 7.09 -8.61
CA SER A 255 12.44 8.29 -9.20
C SER A 255 11.63 8.90 -10.35
N ASN A 256 10.74 8.13 -10.98
CA ASN A 256 9.86 8.62 -12.04
C ASN A 256 8.88 9.70 -11.58
N VAL A 257 8.59 9.78 -10.27
CA VAL A 257 7.69 10.78 -9.69
C VAL A 257 8.41 11.86 -8.89
N LEU A 258 9.74 11.91 -8.93
CA LEU A 258 10.53 12.84 -8.10
C LEU A 258 10.10 14.31 -8.27
N ASP A 259 9.75 14.72 -9.51
CA ASP A 259 9.33 16.10 -9.79
C ASP A 259 7.95 16.43 -9.21
N ASP A 260 7.14 15.42 -8.94
CA ASP A 260 5.80 15.54 -8.41
C ASP A 260 5.76 15.48 -6.87
N LEU A 261 6.90 15.19 -6.20
CA LEU A 261 6.93 15.01 -4.75
C LEU A 261 6.94 16.34 -3.99
N SER A 262 5.85 16.60 -3.29
CA SER A 262 5.68 17.81 -2.47
C SER A 262 6.54 17.78 -1.19
N SER A 263 6.80 16.59 -0.65
CA SER A 263 7.50 16.39 0.61
C SER A 263 9.03 16.46 0.49
N VAL A 264 9.59 16.46 -0.73
CA VAL A 264 11.04 16.62 -0.96
C VAL A 264 11.58 17.88 -0.29
N LYS A 265 10.82 18.98 -0.29
CA LYS A 265 11.18 20.25 0.37
C LYS A 265 11.32 20.16 1.91
N LEU A 266 10.77 19.11 2.51
CA LEU A 266 10.86 18.88 3.95
C LEU A 266 12.11 18.09 4.32
N SER A 267 12.75 17.44 3.34
CA SER A 267 13.94 16.63 3.52
C SER A 267 15.19 17.49 3.71
N LYS A 268 16.14 16.98 4.48
CA LYS A 268 17.49 17.53 4.59
C LYS A 268 18.41 17.06 3.47
N PHE A 269 18.02 16.01 2.75
CA PHE A 269 18.77 15.47 1.64
C PHE A 269 18.72 16.42 0.45
N LYS A 270 19.83 16.48 -0.30
CA LYS A 270 19.83 17.14 -1.60
C LYS A 270 18.98 16.35 -2.59
N ARG A 271 18.54 17.01 -3.64
CA ARG A 271 17.69 16.40 -4.66
C ARG A 271 18.35 15.17 -5.32
N GLU A 272 19.65 15.24 -5.54
CA GLU A 272 20.44 14.14 -6.12
C GLU A 272 20.47 12.93 -5.21
N GLU A 273 20.63 13.13 -3.90
CA GLU A 273 20.61 12.05 -2.89
C GLU A 273 19.21 11.40 -2.81
N ILE A 274 18.15 12.22 -2.88
CA ILE A 274 16.77 11.73 -2.93
C ILE A 274 16.55 10.90 -4.20
N PHE A 275 17.04 11.37 -5.36
CA PHE A 275 16.95 10.63 -6.61
C PHE A 275 17.60 9.25 -6.50
N GLU A 276 18.81 9.15 -5.94
CA GLU A 276 19.52 7.89 -5.73
C GLU A 276 18.73 6.94 -4.82
N ILE A 277 18.16 7.45 -3.71
CA ILE A 277 17.32 6.67 -2.80
C ILE A 277 16.07 6.13 -3.50
N LEU A 278 15.39 6.98 -4.28
CA LEU A 278 14.17 6.61 -5.01
C LEU A 278 14.45 5.67 -6.19
N GLN A 279 15.63 5.77 -6.81
CA GLN A 279 16.05 4.88 -7.90
C GLN A 279 16.23 3.42 -7.44
N MET A 280 16.57 3.21 -6.16
CA MET A 280 16.71 1.87 -5.58
C MET A 280 15.37 1.23 -5.22
N GLN A 281 14.28 2.00 -5.25
CA GLN A 281 12.94 1.55 -4.89
C GLN A 281 12.04 1.57 -6.12
N LYS A 282 11.08 0.66 -6.16
CA LYS A 282 10.20 0.48 -7.32
C LYS A 282 8.85 -0.09 -6.94
N THR A 283 7.87 0.18 -7.77
CA THR A 283 6.61 -0.53 -7.82
C THR A 283 6.69 -1.60 -8.91
N LEU A 284 6.22 -2.79 -8.64
CA LEU A 284 6.07 -3.83 -9.67
C LEU A 284 4.68 -3.74 -10.30
N ILE A 285 4.66 -3.91 -11.61
CA ILE A 285 3.46 -4.10 -12.42
C ILE A 285 3.49 -5.54 -12.90
N LEU A 286 2.50 -6.30 -12.48
CA LEU A 286 2.41 -7.73 -12.68
C LEU A 286 1.22 -8.04 -13.58
N THR A 287 1.45 -8.72 -14.70
CA THR A 287 0.42 -9.21 -15.61
C THR A 287 0.47 -10.72 -15.67
N ILE A 288 -0.66 -11.36 -15.95
CA ILE A 288 -0.69 -12.82 -16.12
C ILE A 288 0.20 -13.19 -17.32
N ARG A 289 1.05 -14.17 -17.12
CA ARG A 289 1.89 -14.70 -18.19
C ARG A 289 1.01 -15.43 -19.19
N SER A 290 1.04 -14.99 -20.46
CA SER A 290 0.43 -15.73 -21.55
C SER A 290 1.05 -17.12 -21.66
N SER A 291 0.20 -18.14 -21.76
CA SER A 291 0.60 -19.55 -21.86
C SER A 291 1.34 -19.81 -23.16
#